data_d20ca6d4b92710d1dce7d205112fce04
#
_entry.id   d20ca6d4b92710d1dce7d205112fce04
#
_cell.length_a   1.000
_cell.length_b   1.000
_cell.length_c   1.000
_cell.angle_alpha   90.00
_cell.angle_beta   90.00
_cell.angle_gamma   90.00
#
_symmetry.space_group_name_H-M   'P 1'
#
loop_
_entity.id
_entity.type
_entity.pdbx_description
1 polymer ?
#
loop_
_entity_poly.entity_id
_entity_poly.type
_entity_poly.pdbx_seq_one_letter_code
_entity_poly.pdbx_strand_id
1 'polypeptide(L)'
;MKYNNTLFVELIKITEKGKDKMLPKEMVNSLVSLYPKSRKWLSEKVIPEVNSRKRKIIFLMDDTKTIKKGCLIIKDYQDEKKICTIWVNSKFKNEYEDIIRALIDKAITELKVDMPLVTLSSKCKYFEIYDKIFKDYGFLLLDVKDDYYIKGIKEYCYNGVLE
;
A
#
# COMPACT_ATOMS: atom_id res chain seq x y z
N MET A 1 -7.90 17.22 4.13
CA MET A 1 -6.77 16.31 4.33
C MET A 1 -5.70 17.01 5.17
N LYS A 2 -5.15 16.33 6.16
CA LYS A 2 -4.14 16.89 7.06
C LYS A 2 -2.81 17.16 6.39
N TYR A 3 -2.45 16.37 5.38
CA TYR A 3 -1.17 16.48 4.68
C TYR A 3 -1.32 17.15 3.32
N ASN A 4 -0.39 18.05 3.02
CA ASN A 4 -0.34 18.78 1.76
C ASN A 4 0.16 17.88 0.63
N ASN A 5 -0.37 18.05 -0.58
CA ASN A 5 0.07 17.33 -1.77
C ASN A 5 1.57 17.48 -2.07
N THR A 6 2.21 18.57 -1.63
CA THR A 6 3.65 18.79 -1.82
C THR A 6 4.52 17.82 -1.02
N LEU A 7 3.93 17.12 -0.03
CA LEU A 7 4.64 16.12 0.76
C LEU A 7 4.63 14.73 0.12
N PHE A 8 3.86 14.53 -0.94
CA PHE A 8 3.86 13.28 -1.70
C PHE A 8 4.92 13.30 -2.79
N VAL A 9 5.70 12.24 -2.86
CA VAL A 9 6.75 12.06 -3.87
C VAL A 9 6.55 10.72 -4.57
N GLU A 10 6.41 10.76 -5.90
CA GLU A 10 6.26 9.54 -6.70
C GLU A 10 7.62 9.05 -7.20
N LEU A 11 7.85 7.73 -7.10
CA LEU A 11 8.99 7.07 -7.72
C LEU A 11 8.67 6.79 -9.20
N ILE A 12 9.25 7.58 -10.12
CA ILE A 12 8.93 7.48 -11.55
C ILE A 12 9.69 6.35 -12.23
N LYS A 13 10.94 6.11 -11.82
CA LYS A 13 11.78 5.08 -12.44
C LYS A 13 12.65 4.40 -11.40
N ILE A 14 12.70 3.07 -11.45
CA ILE A 14 13.50 2.26 -10.54
C ILE A 14 14.53 1.50 -11.36
N THR A 15 15.82 1.69 -11.03
CA THR A 15 16.92 0.95 -11.65
C THR A 15 17.28 -0.27 -10.82
N GLU A 16 17.84 -1.32 -11.45
CA GLU A 16 18.30 -2.51 -10.75
C GLU A 16 19.28 -2.20 -9.61
N LYS A 17 20.18 -1.25 -9.83
CA LYS A 17 21.17 -0.84 -8.83
C LYS A 17 20.58 -0.03 -7.69
N GLY A 18 19.44 0.61 -7.91
CA GLY A 18 18.80 1.50 -6.93
C GLY A 18 17.68 0.87 -6.13
N LYS A 19 17.20 -0.33 -6.52
CA LYS A 19 15.98 -0.90 -5.93
C LYS A 19 16.08 -1.09 -4.40
N ASP A 20 17.23 -1.54 -3.91
CA ASP A 20 17.43 -1.79 -2.48
C ASP A 20 17.56 -0.50 -1.66
N LYS A 21 17.88 0.63 -2.33
CA LYS A 21 18.02 1.94 -1.69
C LYS A 21 16.75 2.78 -1.77
N MET A 22 15.84 2.46 -2.70
CA MET A 22 14.64 3.24 -2.95
C MET A 22 13.50 2.93 -1.99
N LEU A 23 13.36 1.66 -1.59
CA LEU A 23 12.33 1.25 -0.65
C LEU A 23 12.93 1.14 0.76
N PRO A 24 12.27 1.71 1.78
CA PRO A 24 12.74 1.59 3.15
C PRO A 24 12.87 0.12 3.56
N LYS A 25 13.97 -0.23 4.22
CA LYS A 25 14.21 -1.60 4.68
C LYS A 25 13.12 -2.09 5.61
N GLU A 26 12.65 -1.23 6.51
CA GLU A 26 11.54 -1.53 7.42
C GLU A 26 10.28 -1.91 6.66
N MET A 27 9.97 -1.18 5.57
CA MET A 27 8.82 -1.46 4.72
C MET A 27 8.93 -2.84 4.07
N VAL A 28 10.08 -3.15 3.47
CA VAL A 28 10.30 -4.44 2.83
C VAL A 28 10.19 -5.58 3.85
N ASN A 29 10.77 -5.41 5.03
CA ASN A 29 10.68 -6.41 6.10
C ASN A 29 9.24 -6.62 6.57
N SER A 30 8.45 -5.54 6.68
CA SER A 30 7.03 -5.64 7.02
C SER A 30 6.25 -6.42 5.97
N LEU A 31 6.50 -6.14 4.69
CA LEU A 31 5.85 -6.86 3.59
C LEU A 31 6.21 -8.34 3.59
N VAL A 32 7.48 -8.68 3.77
CA VAL A 32 7.93 -10.07 3.82
C VAL A 32 7.30 -10.81 5.01
N SER A 33 7.14 -10.14 6.14
CA SER A 33 6.49 -10.72 7.32
C SER A 33 5.02 -11.09 7.05
N LEU A 34 4.31 -10.24 6.30
CA LEU A 34 2.91 -10.48 5.93
C LEU A 34 2.76 -11.43 4.74
N TYR A 35 3.66 -11.31 3.77
CA TYR A 35 3.62 -12.03 2.49
C TYR A 35 5.03 -12.50 2.15
N PRO A 36 5.38 -13.76 2.45
CA PRO A 36 6.77 -14.25 2.31
C PRO A 36 7.36 -14.10 0.91
N LYS A 37 6.53 -14.05 -0.14
CA LYS A 37 6.98 -13.90 -1.53
C LYS A 37 7.10 -12.43 -1.97
N SER A 38 7.05 -11.48 -1.04
CA SER A 38 7.04 -10.05 -1.36
C SER A 38 8.28 -9.58 -2.11
N ARG A 39 9.47 -10.09 -1.79
CA ARG A 39 10.70 -9.69 -2.49
C ARG A 39 10.63 -10.04 -3.97
N LYS A 40 10.14 -11.25 -4.27
CA LYS A 40 9.93 -11.70 -5.64
C LYS A 40 8.87 -10.86 -6.34
N TRP A 41 7.77 -10.57 -5.66
CA TRP A 41 6.69 -9.73 -6.18
C TRP A 41 7.21 -8.32 -6.51
N LEU A 42 7.98 -7.70 -5.61
CA LEU A 42 8.56 -6.38 -5.84
C LEU A 42 9.48 -6.37 -7.06
N SER A 43 10.37 -7.36 -7.18
CA SER A 43 11.36 -7.39 -8.28
C SER A 43 10.77 -7.84 -9.62
N GLU A 44 9.80 -8.76 -9.64
CA GLU A 44 9.26 -9.33 -10.87
C GLU A 44 7.99 -8.66 -11.37
N LYS A 45 7.22 -8.02 -10.48
CA LYS A 45 5.95 -7.37 -10.83
C LYS A 45 6.00 -5.86 -10.63
N VAL A 46 6.25 -5.41 -9.39
CA VAL A 46 6.09 -4.00 -9.04
C VAL A 46 7.07 -3.13 -9.81
N ILE A 47 8.36 -3.43 -9.73
CA ILE A 47 9.39 -2.60 -10.38
C ILE A 47 9.21 -2.54 -11.90
N PRO A 48 9.05 -3.67 -12.62
CA PRO A 48 8.79 -3.59 -14.05
C PRO A 48 7.51 -2.82 -14.39
N GLU A 49 6.44 -2.99 -13.61
CA GLU A 49 5.17 -2.32 -13.87
C GLU A 49 5.19 -0.84 -13.49
N VAL A 50 6.01 -0.41 -12.54
CA VAL A 50 6.26 1.01 -12.28
C VAL A 50 6.97 1.63 -13.49
N ASN A 51 7.99 0.96 -14.01
CA ASN A 51 8.74 1.43 -15.16
C ASN A 51 7.89 1.48 -16.43
N SER A 52 6.88 0.62 -16.55
CA SER A 52 5.92 0.63 -17.67
C SER A 52 4.64 1.42 -17.37
N ARG A 53 4.60 2.14 -16.23
CA ARG A 53 3.49 3.02 -15.83
C ARG A 53 2.16 2.31 -15.57
N LYS A 54 2.19 1.05 -15.21
CA LYS A 54 1.01 0.26 -14.79
C LYS A 54 0.80 0.32 -13.28
N ARG A 55 1.85 0.66 -12.53
CA ARG A 55 1.83 0.84 -11.08
C ARG A 55 2.52 2.13 -10.71
N LYS A 56 2.19 2.65 -9.52
CA LYS A 56 2.87 3.81 -8.93
C LYS A 56 3.31 3.49 -7.53
N ILE A 57 4.48 3.98 -7.16
CA ILE A 57 4.98 3.98 -5.78
C ILE A 57 5.05 5.44 -5.34
N ILE A 58 4.30 5.77 -4.30
CA ILE A 58 4.16 7.14 -3.81
C ILE A 58 4.53 7.15 -2.34
N PHE A 59 5.44 8.04 -1.95
CA PHE A 59 5.82 8.24 -0.56
C PHE A 59 5.18 9.50 0.00
N LEU A 60 4.71 9.41 1.24
CA LEU A 60 4.38 10.58 2.05
C LEU A 60 5.62 10.92 2.86
N MET A 61 6.13 12.14 2.69
CA MET A 61 7.35 12.61 3.34
C MET A 61 7.03 13.43 4.58
N ASP A 62 8.02 13.57 5.46
CA ASP A 62 7.94 14.53 6.56
C ASP A 62 8.05 15.97 6.05
N ASP A 63 7.88 16.95 6.94
CA ASP A 63 7.88 18.37 6.57
C ASP A 63 9.20 18.83 5.96
N THR A 64 10.32 18.19 6.33
CA THR A 64 11.63 18.51 5.78
C THR A 64 11.93 17.79 4.48
N LYS A 65 11.02 16.91 4.03
CA LYS A 65 11.15 16.07 2.83
C LYS A 65 12.38 15.15 2.85
N THR A 66 12.80 14.74 4.04
CA THR A 66 13.96 13.86 4.22
C THR A 66 13.60 12.46 4.66
N ILE A 67 12.49 12.30 5.39
CA ILE A 67 12.07 11.02 5.97
C ILE A 67 10.75 10.58 5.35
N LYS A 68 10.68 9.32 4.94
CA LYS A 68 9.46 8.71 4.41
C LYS A 68 8.57 8.31 5.57
N LYS A 69 7.42 8.98 5.73
CA LYS A 69 6.43 8.66 6.77
C LYS A 69 5.60 7.44 6.40
N GLY A 70 5.31 7.29 5.13
CA GLY A 70 4.49 6.20 4.64
C GLY A 70 4.69 5.97 3.16
N CYS A 71 4.14 4.85 2.67
CA CYS A 71 4.23 4.47 1.27
C CYS A 71 2.92 3.89 0.79
N LEU A 72 2.58 4.23 -0.45
CA LEU A 72 1.44 3.72 -1.17
C LEU A 72 1.94 3.08 -2.46
N ILE A 73 1.56 1.82 -2.70
CA ILE A 73 1.76 1.19 -4.00
C ILE A 73 0.38 0.93 -4.57
N ILE A 74 0.11 1.45 -5.76
CA ILE A 74 -1.15 1.28 -6.45
C ILE A 74 -0.94 0.66 -7.82
N LYS A 75 -1.96 -0.05 -8.31
CA LYS A 75 -2.01 -0.55 -9.68
C LYS A 75 -3.12 0.19 -10.42
N ASP A 76 -2.77 0.76 -11.56
CA ASP A 76 -3.69 1.52 -12.41
C ASP A 76 -3.44 1.11 -13.86
N TYR A 77 -4.08 0.02 -14.26
CA TYR A 77 -3.93 -0.51 -15.60
C TYR A 77 -5.25 -1.10 -16.08
N GLN A 78 -5.77 -0.56 -17.18
CA GLN A 78 -7.06 -0.98 -17.72
C GLN A 78 -8.16 -0.86 -16.64
N ASP A 79 -8.87 -1.95 -16.34
CA ASP A 79 -9.93 -1.96 -15.32
C ASP A 79 -9.43 -2.26 -13.91
N GLU A 80 -8.12 -2.55 -13.76
CA GLU A 80 -7.54 -2.83 -12.45
C GLU A 80 -7.19 -1.54 -11.71
N LYS A 81 -8.01 -1.20 -10.71
CA LYS A 81 -7.81 -0.06 -9.82
C LYS A 81 -7.61 -0.59 -8.42
N LYS A 82 -6.36 -0.71 -8.00
CA LYS A 82 -6.03 -1.45 -6.79
C LYS A 82 -5.04 -0.70 -5.89
N ILE A 83 -5.32 -0.71 -4.59
CA ILE A 83 -4.33 -0.37 -3.56
C ILE A 83 -3.58 -1.66 -3.23
N CYS A 84 -2.31 -1.73 -3.61
CA CYS A 84 -1.48 -2.93 -3.42
C CYS A 84 -0.78 -2.95 -2.08
N THR A 85 -0.36 -1.80 -1.59
CA THR A 85 0.39 -1.68 -0.34
C THR A 85 0.11 -0.32 0.29
N ILE A 86 -0.11 -0.35 1.61
CA ILE A 86 -0.09 0.82 2.48
C ILE A 86 0.91 0.50 3.58
N TRP A 87 1.94 1.33 3.71
CA TRP A 87 2.95 1.16 4.76
C TRP A 87 3.12 2.46 5.53
N VAL A 88 3.23 2.36 6.85
CA VAL A 88 3.47 3.49 7.74
C VAL A 88 4.76 3.24 8.50
N ASN A 89 5.64 4.23 8.51
CA ASN A 89 6.90 4.18 9.24
C ASN A 89 6.62 4.16 10.75
N SER A 90 7.19 3.19 11.46
CA SER A 90 6.98 2.99 12.90
C SER A 90 7.40 4.18 13.76
N LYS A 91 8.29 5.03 13.26
CA LYS A 91 8.69 6.27 13.95
C LYS A 91 7.55 7.28 14.09
N PHE A 92 6.48 7.12 13.31
CA PHE A 92 5.34 8.05 13.28
C PHE A 92 4.07 7.41 13.84
N LYS A 93 4.19 6.55 14.87
CA LYS A 93 3.01 5.86 15.44
C LYS A 93 1.91 6.79 15.92
N ASN A 94 2.25 7.99 16.42
CA ASN A 94 1.27 8.95 16.91
C ASN A 94 0.42 9.55 15.78
N GLU A 95 0.89 9.41 14.52
CA GLU A 95 0.19 9.88 13.32
C GLU A 95 -0.34 8.73 12.47
N TYR A 96 -0.37 7.51 13.00
CA TYR A 96 -0.61 6.29 12.24
C TYR A 96 -1.92 6.35 11.44
N GLU A 97 -3.03 6.66 12.10
CA GLU A 97 -4.32 6.74 11.43
C GLU A 97 -4.36 7.88 10.39
N ASP A 98 -3.79 9.05 10.73
CA ASP A 98 -3.75 10.18 9.81
C ASP A 98 -2.96 9.85 8.55
N ILE A 99 -1.84 9.15 8.70
CA ILE A 99 -1.01 8.73 7.56
C ILE A 99 -1.77 7.74 6.68
N ILE A 100 -2.43 6.74 7.27
CA ILE A 100 -3.23 5.77 6.50
C ILE A 100 -4.32 6.49 5.71
N ARG A 101 -5.07 7.40 6.35
CA ARG A 101 -6.13 8.16 5.69
C ARG A 101 -5.58 9.02 4.56
N ALA A 102 -4.44 9.67 4.76
CA ALA A 102 -3.80 10.46 3.71
C ALA A 102 -3.39 9.60 2.51
N LEU A 103 -2.86 8.39 2.76
CA LEU A 103 -2.48 7.48 1.68
C LEU A 103 -3.70 6.94 0.93
N ILE A 104 -4.80 6.66 1.62
CA ILE A 104 -6.06 6.24 0.97
C ILE A 104 -6.64 7.38 0.13
N ASP A 105 -6.68 8.61 0.68
CA ASP A 105 -7.12 9.79 -0.08
C ASP A 105 -6.29 9.96 -1.36
N LYS A 106 -4.98 9.79 -1.25
CA LYS A 106 -4.08 9.88 -2.40
C LYS A 106 -4.35 8.77 -3.42
N ALA A 107 -4.62 7.55 -2.96
CA ALA A 107 -4.96 6.43 -3.83
C ALA A 107 -6.25 6.69 -4.62
N ILE A 108 -7.29 7.15 -3.95
CA ILE A 108 -8.58 7.47 -4.58
C ILE A 108 -8.40 8.55 -5.64
N THR A 109 -7.64 9.59 -5.33
CA THR A 109 -7.35 10.69 -6.25
C THR A 109 -6.58 10.20 -7.49
N GLU A 110 -5.53 9.41 -7.27
CA GLU A 110 -4.69 8.92 -8.37
C GLU A 110 -5.42 7.90 -9.23
N LEU A 111 -6.17 6.99 -8.62
CA LEU A 111 -6.92 5.95 -9.35
C LEU A 111 -8.22 6.46 -9.95
N LYS A 112 -8.71 7.61 -9.50
CA LYS A 112 -9.96 8.23 -9.98
C LYS A 112 -11.17 7.31 -9.79
N VAL A 113 -11.17 6.54 -8.71
CA VAL A 113 -12.30 5.70 -8.31
C VAL A 113 -12.48 5.81 -6.79
N ASP A 114 -13.73 5.73 -6.33
CA ASP A 114 -14.04 5.83 -4.90
C ASP A 114 -13.83 4.52 -4.15
N MET A 115 -13.88 3.39 -4.85
CA MET A 115 -13.88 2.07 -4.25
C MET A 115 -12.78 1.18 -4.88
N PRO A 116 -11.50 1.54 -4.73
CA PRO A 116 -10.44 0.70 -5.26
C PRO A 116 -10.38 -0.64 -4.53
N LEU A 117 -9.97 -1.69 -5.23
CA LEU A 117 -9.77 -2.99 -4.60
C LEU A 117 -8.59 -2.91 -3.63
N VAL A 118 -8.77 -3.43 -2.42
CA VAL A 118 -7.70 -3.48 -1.41
C VAL A 118 -7.87 -4.74 -0.57
N THR A 119 -6.76 -5.34 -0.17
CA THR A 119 -6.76 -6.53 0.69
C THR A 119 -6.06 -6.26 2.01
N LEU A 120 -6.38 -7.08 3.01
CA LEU A 120 -5.85 -6.94 4.36
C LEU A 120 -5.66 -8.35 4.97
N SER A 121 -4.45 -8.63 5.40
CA SER A 121 -4.13 -9.90 6.06
C SER A 121 -4.56 -9.88 7.53
N SER A 122 -5.16 -10.97 8.00
CA SER A 122 -5.46 -11.14 9.42
C SER A 122 -4.20 -11.17 10.29
N LYS A 123 -3.04 -11.38 9.71
CA LYS A 123 -1.74 -11.32 10.39
C LYS A 123 -1.25 -9.89 10.63
N CYS A 124 -1.87 -8.90 9.98
CA CYS A 124 -1.48 -7.51 10.13
C CYS A 124 -1.61 -7.06 11.58
N LYS A 125 -0.53 -6.52 12.15
CA LYS A 125 -0.49 -6.06 13.54
C LYS A 125 -1.57 -5.00 13.84
N TYR A 126 -1.89 -4.18 12.85
CA TYR A 126 -2.87 -3.09 12.98
C TYR A 126 -4.15 -3.39 12.20
N PHE A 127 -4.52 -4.68 12.12
CA PHE A 127 -5.69 -5.13 11.38
C PHE A 127 -6.95 -4.31 11.69
N GLU A 128 -7.25 -4.15 12.98
CA GLU A 128 -8.49 -3.46 13.40
C GLU A 128 -8.50 -1.99 13.00
N ILE A 129 -7.35 -1.34 13.04
CA ILE A 129 -7.22 0.07 12.62
C ILE A 129 -7.49 0.19 11.12
N TYR A 130 -6.87 -0.65 10.30
CA TYR A 130 -7.09 -0.66 8.85
C TYR A 130 -8.54 -0.98 8.50
N ASP A 131 -9.11 -2.02 9.12
CA ASP A 131 -10.49 -2.43 8.87
C ASP A 131 -11.47 -1.30 9.20
N LYS A 132 -11.29 -0.64 10.34
CA LYS A 132 -12.09 0.52 10.73
C LYS A 132 -11.97 1.66 9.72
N ILE A 133 -10.77 2.00 9.31
CA ILE A 133 -10.54 3.09 8.36
C ILE A 133 -11.16 2.76 6.99
N PHE A 134 -10.99 1.54 6.50
CA PHE A 134 -11.62 1.11 5.24
C PHE A 134 -13.15 1.27 5.32
N LYS A 135 -13.75 0.86 6.44
CA LYS A 135 -15.20 1.00 6.65
C LYS A 135 -15.62 2.48 6.74
N ASP A 136 -14.80 3.34 7.36
CA ASP A 136 -15.03 4.79 7.41
C ASP A 136 -15.08 5.41 6.00
N TYR A 137 -14.31 4.86 5.05
CA TYR A 137 -14.34 5.27 3.64
C TYR A 137 -15.51 4.68 2.87
N GLY A 138 -16.34 3.87 3.50
CA GLY A 138 -17.44 3.17 2.84
C GLY A 138 -17.00 1.95 2.04
N PHE A 139 -15.77 1.46 2.24
CA PHE A 139 -15.28 0.27 1.57
C PHE A 139 -16.08 -0.95 2.06
N LEU A 140 -16.40 -1.84 1.12
CA LEU A 140 -17.24 -3.01 1.37
C LEU A 140 -16.39 -4.27 1.46
N LEU A 141 -16.46 -4.97 2.59
CA LEU A 141 -15.83 -6.28 2.73
C LEU A 141 -16.64 -7.30 1.93
N LEU A 142 -16.13 -7.75 0.80
CA LEU A 142 -16.84 -8.63 -0.12
C LEU A 142 -16.33 -10.07 -0.15
N ASP A 143 -15.12 -10.32 0.35
CA ASP A 143 -14.55 -11.66 0.32
C ASP A 143 -13.58 -11.85 1.49
N VAL A 144 -13.58 -13.06 2.05
CA VAL A 144 -12.60 -13.49 3.07
C VAL A 144 -12.19 -14.90 2.70
N LYS A 145 -10.91 -15.13 2.46
CA LYS A 145 -10.40 -16.46 2.12
C LYS A 145 -9.39 -16.95 3.14
N ASP A 146 -9.58 -18.18 3.59
CA ASP A 146 -8.64 -18.88 4.45
C ASP A 146 -7.45 -19.37 3.60
N ASP A 147 -6.28 -19.36 4.21
CA ASP A 147 -5.08 -19.97 3.62
C ASP A 147 -4.71 -19.45 2.23
N TYR A 148 -5.09 -18.22 1.90
CA TYR A 148 -4.90 -17.68 0.55
C TYR A 148 -3.43 -17.48 0.19
N TYR A 149 -2.67 -16.81 1.06
CA TYR A 149 -1.23 -16.60 0.88
C TYR A 149 -0.40 -17.44 1.84
N ILE A 150 -0.90 -17.61 3.07
CA ILE A 150 -0.20 -18.32 4.14
C ILE A 150 -1.22 -19.20 4.85
N LYS A 151 -0.86 -20.46 5.09
CA LYS A 151 -1.70 -21.40 5.83
C LYS A 151 -2.02 -20.84 7.23
N GLY A 152 -3.30 -20.88 7.61
CA GLY A 152 -3.78 -20.39 8.89
C GLY A 152 -4.04 -18.89 8.96
N ILE A 153 -3.81 -18.15 7.88
CA ILE A 153 -4.00 -16.71 7.82
C ILE A 153 -5.11 -16.37 6.82
N LYS A 154 -6.06 -15.56 7.26
CA LYS A 154 -7.16 -15.09 6.40
C LYS A 154 -6.74 -13.85 5.62
N GLU A 155 -7.22 -13.75 4.39
CA GLU A 155 -7.08 -12.56 3.58
C GLU A 155 -8.46 -11.93 3.38
N TYR A 156 -8.62 -10.69 3.80
CA TYR A 156 -9.85 -9.90 3.66
C TYR A 156 -9.75 -9.06 2.42
N CYS A 157 -10.80 -9.04 1.59
CA CYS A 157 -10.81 -8.26 0.35
C CYS A 157 -11.97 -7.28 0.35
N TYR A 158 -11.66 -6.01 0.16
CA TYR A 158 -12.63 -4.91 0.14
C TYR A 158 -12.82 -4.45 -1.30
N ASN A 159 -14.08 -4.17 -1.65
CA ASN A 159 -14.49 -3.60 -2.94
C ASN A 159 -14.32 -4.56 -4.13
N GLY A 160 -14.03 -5.81 -3.87
CA GLY A 160 -13.85 -6.84 -4.88
C GLY A 160 -13.69 -8.20 -4.26
N VAL A 161 -13.35 -9.19 -5.06
CA VAL A 161 -13.15 -10.57 -4.61
C VAL A 161 -11.76 -11.05 -4.97
N LEU A 162 -11.26 -12.00 -4.17
CA LEU A 162 -9.98 -12.66 -4.42
C LEU A 162 -10.16 -13.76 -5.48
N GLU A 163 -9.30 -13.81 -6.46
CA GLU A 163 -9.34 -14.80 -7.53
C GLU A 163 -8.55 -16.06 -7.21
#